data_640405af79cb8c113c02706bda08b5ad
#
_entry.id   640405af79cb8c113c02706bda08b5ad
#
_cell.length_a   1.000
_cell.length_b   1.000
_cell.length_c   1.000
_cell.angle_alpha   90.00
_cell.angle_beta   90.00
_cell.angle_gamma   90.00
#
_symmetry.space_group_name_H-M   'P 1'
#
loop_
_entity.id
_entity.type
_entity.pdbx_description
1 polymer ?
#
loop_
_entity_poly.entity_id
_entity_poly.type
_entity_poly.pdbx_seq_one_letter_code
_entity_poly.pdbx_strand_id
1 'polypeptide(L)'
;MHLEKDAETSSAKMKYSRLTKEQFEELHPEFINFLASQSIDKAEWDTIKENQPEVAEQELDVFSDLIWEGVLTKADYLEHFSKNHIFLFQCFDTYVISIVLKSLVPEVDFLTKDGLQWLSDNMFTETIEMKIGKKVFTEERNASIFGLIQQGAFLSDGQLYQQINSIIES
;
A
#
# COMPACT_ATOMS: atom_id res chain seq x y z
N MET A 1 29.34 -15.49 -15.61
CA MET A 1 27.94 -15.93 -15.77
C MET A 1 27.24 -16.24 -14.45
N HIS A 2 27.87 -17.01 -13.57
CA HIS A 2 27.28 -17.31 -12.25
C HIS A 2 27.17 -16.08 -11.34
N LEU A 3 28.11 -15.16 -11.41
CA LEU A 3 28.11 -13.94 -10.61
C LEU A 3 26.98 -13.00 -10.99
N GLU A 4 26.65 -12.92 -12.28
CA GLU A 4 25.56 -12.10 -12.77
C GLU A 4 24.20 -12.65 -12.31
N LYS A 5 24.03 -13.98 -12.34
CA LYS A 5 22.84 -14.64 -11.82
C LYS A 5 22.66 -14.41 -10.34
N ASP A 6 23.74 -14.48 -9.58
CA ASP A 6 23.69 -14.26 -8.14
C ASP A 6 23.35 -12.80 -7.83
N ALA A 7 23.85 -11.85 -8.60
CA ALA A 7 23.54 -10.44 -8.47
C ALA A 7 22.07 -10.17 -8.81
N GLU A 8 21.56 -10.74 -9.89
CA GLU A 8 20.16 -10.65 -10.25
C GLU A 8 19.25 -11.27 -9.19
N THR A 9 19.64 -12.43 -8.67
CA THR A 9 18.91 -13.11 -7.62
C THR A 9 18.92 -12.28 -6.33
N SER A 10 20.04 -11.63 -6.02
CA SER A 10 20.16 -10.74 -4.87
C SER A 10 19.26 -9.51 -5.02
N SER A 11 19.25 -8.89 -6.21
CA SER A 11 18.38 -7.77 -6.54
C SER A 11 16.91 -8.18 -6.49
N ALA A 12 16.59 -9.39 -6.98
CA ALA A 12 15.23 -9.94 -6.98
C ALA A 12 14.75 -10.33 -5.59
N LYS A 13 15.62 -10.33 -4.56
CA LYS A 13 15.24 -10.67 -3.19
C LYS A 13 14.40 -9.58 -2.52
N MET A 14 14.42 -8.36 -3.02
CA MET A 14 13.58 -7.31 -2.51
C MET A 14 12.13 -7.67 -2.79
N LYS A 15 11.34 -7.79 -1.73
CA LYS A 15 9.95 -8.27 -1.82
C LYS A 15 8.98 -7.18 -2.26
N TYR A 16 9.22 -5.95 -1.82
CA TYR A 16 8.33 -4.83 -2.11
C TYR A 16 9.06 -3.73 -2.88
N SER A 17 9.23 -2.56 -2.29
CA SER A 17 9.95 -1.46 -2.94
C SER A 17 10.74 -0.64 -1.95
N ARG A 18 11.81 0.00 -2.43
CA ARG A 18 12.62 0.88 -1.61
C ARG A 18 11.78 2.06 -1.12
N LEU A 19 11.87 2.37 0.15
CA LEU A 19 11.26 3.57 0.70
C LEU A 19 11.89 4.81 0.08
N THR A 20 11.13 5.90 -0.01
CA THR A 20 11.65 7.17 -0.50
C THR A 20 12.57 7.80 0.54
N LYS A 21 13.37 8.77 0.11
CA LYS A 21 14.25 9.50 1.02
C LYS A 21 13.45 10.16 2.15
N GLU A 22 12.29 10.73 1.83
CA GLU A 22 11.42 11.36 2.83
C GLU A 22 10.90 10.35 3.83
N GLN A 23 10.54 9.16 3.38
CA GLN A 23 10.08 8.08 4.26
C GLN A 23 11.20 7.61 5.18
N PHE A 24 12.43 7.48 4.69
CA PHE A 24 13.58 7.15 5.54
C PHE A 24 13.81 8.21 6.60
N GLU A 25 13.67 9.49 6.25
CA GLU A 25 13.83 10.59 7.20
C GLU A 25 12.77 10.53 8.30
N GLU A 26 11.52 10.24 7.94
CA GLU A 26 10.43 10.09 8.90
C GLU A 26 10.63 8.88 9.81
N LEU A 27 11.21 7.80 9.27
CA LEU A 27 11.43 6.55 9.98
C LEU A 27 12.85 6.44 10.54
N HIS A 28 13.54 7.57 10.69
CA HIS A 28 14.93 7.57 11.12
C HIS A 28 15.15 6.84 12.47
N PRO A 29 14.34 7.04 13.51
CA PRO A 29 14.52 6.29 14.76
C PRO A 29 14.38 4.77 14.56
N GLU A 30 13.43 4.34 13.77
CA GLU A 30 13.22 2.92 13.47
C GLU A 30 14.40 2.35 12.69
N PHE A 31 14.97 3.12 11.76
CA PHE A 31 16.15 2.69 11.01
C PHE A 31 17.38 2.54 11.92
N ILE A 32 17.59 3.48 12.84
CA ILE A 32 18.66 3.39 13.83
C ILE A 32 18.50 2.12 14.68
N ASN A 33 17.29 1.82 15.14
CA ASN A 33 17.01 0.60 15.89
C ASN A 33 17.25 -0.65 15.06
N PHE A 34 16.89 -0.62 13.78
CA PHE A 34 17.14 -1.72 12.86
C PHE A 34 18.65 -1.99 12.73
N LEU A 35 19.46 -0.96 12.53
CA LEU A 35 20.92 -1.09 12.45
C LEU A 35 21.48 -1.59 13.78
N ALA A 36 21.00 -1.06 14.90
CA ALA A 36 21.45 -1.48 16.23
C ALA A 36 21.17 -2.97 16.49
N SER A 37 20.06 -3.51 15.96
CA SER A 37 19.75 -4.93 16.09
C SER A 37 20.79 -5.82 15.41
N GLN A 38 21.57 -5.25 14.49
CA GLN A 38 22.66 -5.93 13.79
C GLN A 38 24.02 -5.52 14.35
N SER A 39 24.04 -4.84 15.49
CA SER A 39 25.24 -4.32 16.13
C SER A 39 25.99 -3.28 15.28
N ILE A 40 25.24 -2.52 14.47
CA ILE A 40 25.80 -1.44 13.64
C ILE A 40 25.45 -0.11 14.33
N ASP A 41 26.49 0.61 14.79
CA ASP A 41 26.31 1.96 15.32
C ASP A 41 26.45 3.01 14.20
N LYS A 42 26.27 4.28 14.53
CA LYS A 42 26.35 5.36 13.56
C LYS A 42 27.71 5.42 12.86
N ALA A 43 28.78 5.27 13.60
CA ALA A 43 30.14 5.33 13.04
C ALA A 43 30.37 4.18 12.06
N GLU A 44 29.93 2.98 12.42
CA GLU A 44 30.02 1.82 11.54
C GLU A 44 29.14 2.00 10.30
N TRP A 45 27.95 2.55 10.47
CA TRP A 45 27.05 2.82 9.35
C TRP A 45 27.68 3.82 8.36
N ASP A 46 28.26 4.90 8.86
CA ASP A 46 28.95 5.88 8.03
C ASP A 46 30.13 5.24 7.28
N THR A 47 30.86 4.34 7.93
CA THR A 47 31.95 3.59 7.31
C THR A 47 31.43 2.65 6.21
N ILE A 48 30.32 1.96 6.48
CA ILE A 48 29.69 1.06 5.48
C ILE A 48 29.24 1.85 4.25
N LYS A 49 28.60 3.00 4.46
CA LYS A 49 28.15 3.84 3.35
C LYS A 49 29.30 4.31 2.48
N GLU A 50 30.42 4.62 3.09
CA GLU A 50 31.61 5.13 2.39
C GLU A 50 32.40 4.03 1.69
N ASN A 51 32.64 2.92 2.37
CA ASN A 51 33.56 1.87 1.91
C ASN A 51 32.86 0.67 1.30
N GLN A 52 31.60 0.44 1.63
CA GLN A 52 30.83 -0.72 1.16
C GLN A 52 29.42 -0.29 0.74
N PRO A 53 29.32 0.55 -0.30
CA PRO A 53 28.00 1.08 -0.69
C PRO A 53 26.99 0.00 -1.05
N GLU A 54 27.43 -1.15 -1.56
CA GLU A 54 26.54 -2.27 -1.88
C GLU A 54 25.90 -2.85 -0.63
N VAL A 55 26.65 -2.95 0.45
CA VAL A 55 26.12 -3.40 1.75
C VAL A 55 25.12 -2.38 2.30
N ALA A 56 25.44 -1.09 2.18
CA ALA A 56 24.53 -0.04 2.60
C ALA A 56 23.20 -0.14 1.83
N GLU A 57 23.24 -0.33 0.52
CA GLU A 57 22.04 -0.49 -0.30
C GLU A 57 21.23 -1.71 0.13
N GLN A 58 21.88 -2.83 0.41
CA GLN A 58 21.20 -4.03 0.90
C GLN A 58 20.48 -3.79 2.23
N GLU A 59 21.11 -3.05 3.15
CA GLU A 59 20.48 -2.72 4.43
C GLU A 59 19.24 -1.85 4.24
N LEU A 60 19.30 -0.89 3.31
CA LEU A 60 18.15 -0.05 2.99
C LEU A 60 17.01 -0.89 2.38
N ASP A 61 17.34 -1.85 1.54
CA ASP A 61 16.35 -2.74 0.92
C ASP A 61 15.68 -3.63 1.96
N VAL A 62 16.47 -4.24 2.84
CA VAL A 62 15.95 -5.11 3.91
C VAL A 62 15.05 -4.32 4.85
N PHE A 63 15.48 -3.13 5.26
CA PHE A 63 14.67 -2.25 6.11
C PHE A 63 13.37 -1.87 5.42
N SER A 64 13.43 -1.51 4.13
CA SER A 64 12.23 -1.13 3.36
C SER A 64 11.22 -2.27 3.33
N ASP A 65 11.66 -3.49 3.05
CA ASP A 65 10.77 -4.65 3.04
C ASP A 65 10.19 -4.93 4.42
N LEU A 66 10.97 -4.74 5.47
CA LEU A 66 10.51 -4.93 6.85
C LEU A 66 9.38 -3.94 7.19
N ILE A 67 9.56 -2.68 6.83
CA ILE A 67 8.54 -1.64 7.06
C ILE A 67 7.28 -1.96 6.27
N TRP A 68 7.42 -2.31 4.99
CA TRP A 68 6.26 -2.69 4.17
C TRP A 68 5.52 -3.88 4.74
N GLU A 69 6.25 -4.92 5.17
CA GLU A 69 5.62 -6.10 5.75
C GLU A 69 4.79 -5.74 6.98
N GLY A 70 5.30 -4.88 7.84
CA GLY A 70 4.57 -4.43 9.03
C GLY A 70 3.32 -3.63 8.67
N VAL A 71 3.44 -2.71 7.71
CA VAL A 71 2.32 -1.87 7.25
C VAL A 71 1.23 -2.74 6.61
N LEU A 72 1.62 -3.65 5.73
CA LEU A 72 0.67 -4.50 5.02
C LEU A 72 -0.04 -5.48 5.95
N THR A 73 0.67 -5.99 6.94
CA THR A 73 0.08 -6.91 7.93
C THR A 73 -1.04 -6.23 8.72
N LYS A 74 -0.93 -4.93 8.96
CA LYS A 74 -1.92 -4.15 9.70
C LYS A 74 -2.99 -3.54 8.80
N ALA A 75 -2.86 -3.67 7.48
CA ALA A 75 -3.78 -3.04 6.54
C ALA A 75 -5.11 -3.80 6.51
N ASP A 76 -6.17 -3.14 6.94
CA ASP A 76 -7.52 -3.69 6.89
C ASP A 76 -8.35 -3.10 5.76
N TYR A 77 -8.07 -1.87 5.36
CA TYR A 77 -8.84 -1.15 4.34
C TYR A 77 -7.95 -0.42 3.37
N LEU A 78 -8.39 -0.40 2.10
CA LEU A 78 -7.76 0.38 1.04
C LEU A 78 -8.82 1.15 0.27
N GLU A 79 -8.42 2.25 -0.35
CA GLU A 79 -9.28 3.06 -1.22
C GLU A 79 -8.52 3.44 -2.48
N HIS A 80 -9.23 3.52 -3.59
CA HIS A 80 -8.68 3.97 -4.85
C HIS A 80 -9.72 4.84 -5.56
N PHE A 81 -9.40 6.12 -5.75
CA PHE A 81 -10.29 7.09 -6.37
C PHE A 81 -9.84 7.37 -7.79
N SER A 82 -10.78 7.38 -8.70
CA SER A 82 -10.60 7.88 -10.07
C SER A 82 -11.71 8.86 -10.38
N LYS A 83 -11.70 9.44 -11.57
CA LYS A 83 -12.70 10.45 -11.91
C LYS A 83 -14.12 9.95 -11.73
N ASN A 84 -14.42 8.75 -12.25
CA ASN A 84 -15.79 8.23 -12.31
C ASN A 84 -16.03 7.06 -11.34
N HIS A 85 -14.99 6.55 -10.71
CA HIS A 85 -15.08 5.36 -9.86
C HIS A 85 -14.41 5.57 -8.51
N ILE A 86 -14.99 4.95 -7.50
CA ILE A 86 -14.35 4.80 -6.19
C ILE A 86 -14.32 3.32 -5.87
N PHE A 87 -13.13 2.82 -5.56
CA PHE A 87 -12.92 1.43 -5.16
C PHE A 87 -12.62 1.42 -3.66
N LEU A 88 -13.44 0.70 -2.90
CA LEU A 88 -13.27 0.55 -1.47
C LEU A 88 -13.01 -0.92 -1.20
N PHE A 89 -11.97 -1.20 -0.41
CA PHE A 89 -11.56 -2.58 -0.14
C PHE A 89 -11.51 -2.84 1.35
N GLN A 90 -12.00 -4.00 1.75
CA GLN A 90 -11.71 -4.57 3.07
C GLN A 90 -10.89 -5.84 2.88
N CYS A 91 -9.72 -5.88 3.53
CA CYS A 91 -8.73 -6.94 3.36
C CYS A 91 -8.84 -7.95 4.49
N PHE A 92 -9.11 -9.20 4.14
CA PHE A 92 -9.16 -10.32 5.09
C PHE A 92 -7.90 -11.18 4.91
N ASP A 93 -7.81 -12.28 5.62
CA ASP A 93 -6.59 -13.11 5.59
C ASP A 93 -6.39 -13.78 4.23
N THR A 94 -7.47 -14.24 3.59
CA THR A 94 -7.39 -15.01 2.36
C THR A 94 -8.12 -14.39 1.18
N TYR A 95 -8.82 -13.27 1.40
CA TYR A 95 -9.62 -12.64 0.36
C TYR A 95 -9.83 -11.16 0.64
N VAL A 96 -10.29 -10.44 -0.37
CA VAL A 96 -10.66 -9.04 -0.28
C VAL A 96 -12.11 -8.87 -0.74
N ILE A 97 -12.87 -8.02 -0.03
CA ILE A 97 -14.19 -7.58 -0.46
C ILE A 97 -14.04 -6.18 -1.02
N SER A 98 -14.62 -5.93 -2.19
CA SER A 98 -14.62 -4.62 -2.82
C SER A 98 -16.03 -4.08 -2.93
N ILE A 99 -16.17 -2.78 -2.70
CA ILE A 99 -17.34 -1.99 -3.03
C ILE A 99 -16.89 -1.01 -4.10
N VAL A 100 -17.51 -1.07 -5.28
CA VAL A 100 -17.15 -0.19 -6.38
C VAL A 100 -18.32 0.74 -6.66
N LEU A 101 -18.07 2.04 -6.55
CA LEU A 101 -19.05 3.08 -6.84
C LEU A 101 -18.69 3.70 -8.19
N LYS A 102 -19.66 3.77 -9.08
CA LYS A 102 -19.48 4.39 -10.38
C LYS A 102 -20.51 5.51 -10.56
N SER A 103 -20.05 6.70 -10.91
CA SER A 103 -20.96 7.79 -11.28
C SER A 103 -21.49 7.57 -12.69
N LEU A 104 -22.79 7.62 -12.85
CA LEU A 104 -23.45 7.59 -14.17
C LEU A 104 -23.62 9.00 -14.75
N VAL A 105 -23.19 10.03 -14.01
CA VAL A 105 -23.18 11.43 -14.44
C VAL A 105 -21.77 11.79 -14.89
N PRO A 106 -21.54 11.98 -16.22
CA PRO A 106 -20.16 12.15 -16.72
C PRO A 106 -19.42 13.38 -16.20
N GLU A 107 -20.14 14.44 -15.80
CA GLU A 107 -19.55 15.69 -15.32
C GLU A 107 -18.99 15.58 -13.90
N VAL A 108 -19.38 14.55 -13.16
CA VAL A 108 -18.92 14.38 -11.78
C VAL A 108 -17.49 13.85 -11.78
N ASP A 109 -16.65 14.47 -10.98
CA ASP A 109 -15.25 14.09 -10.83
C ASP A 109 -14.96 13.80 -9.36
N PHE A 110 -14.82 12.51 -9.03
CA PHE A 110 -14.55 12.07 -7.65
C PHE A 110 -13.17 12.47 -7.13
N LEU A 111 -12.32 13.06 -7.97
CA LEU A 111 -11.04 13.59 -7.54
C LEU A 111 -11.15 15.02 -7.02
N THR A 112 -12.36 15.59 -7.01
CA THR A 112 -12.62 16.96 -6.54
C THR A 112 -13.49 16.95 -5.31
N LYS A 113 -13.44 18.04 -4.52
CA LYS A 113 -14.32 18.22 -3.38
C LYS A 113 -15.79 18.24 -3.79
N ASP A 114 -16.08 18.93 -4.91
CA ASP A 114 -17.46 19.01 -5.42
C ASP A 114 -17.98 17.64 -5.81
N GLY A 115 -17.14 16.82 -6.44
CA GLY A 115 -17.53 15.46 -6.78
C GLY A 115 -17.81 14.59 -5.57
N LEU A 116 -17.00 14.72 -4.51
CA LEU A 116 -17.23 13.98 -3.26
C LEU A 116 -18.47 14.48 -2.52
N GLN A 117 -18.74 15.78 -2.56
CA GLN A 117 -19.97 16.32 -2.00
C GLN A 117 -21.19 15.81 -2.78
N TRP A 118 -21.09 15.79 -4.11
CA TRP A 118 -22.14 15.21 -4.97
C TRP A 118 -22.39 13.75 -4.62
N LEU A 119 -21.34 12.97 -4.38
CA LEU A 119 -21.47 11.57 -3.95
C LEU A 119 -22.27 11.46 -2.66
N SER A 120 -21.93 12.30 -1.68
CA SER A 120 -22.63 12.31 -0.39
C SER A 120 -24.13 12.60 -0.57
N ASP A 121 -24.47 13.53 -1.46
CA ASP A 121 -25.85 13.96 -1.71
C ASP A 121 -26.62 12.94 -2.56
N ASN A 122 -25.94 12.11 -3.33
CA ASN A 122 -26.57 11.20 -4.30
C ASN A 122 -26.32 9.72 -3.99
N MET A 123 -25.73 9.41 -2.86
CA MET A 123 -25.49 8.04 -2.45
C MET A 123 -26.80 7.26 -2.41
N PHE A 124 -26.78 6.06 -2.99
CA PHE A 124 -27.96 5.19 -3.07
C PHE A 124 -29.09 5.68 -3.99
N THR A 125 -28.80 6.65 -4.88
CA THR A 125 -29.71 7.04 -5.96
C THR A 125 -29.37 6.27 -7.23
N GLU A 126 -30.21 6.39 -8.25
CA GLU A 126 -30.01 5.75 -9.55
C GLU A 126 -28.83 6.31 -10.32
N THR A 127 -28.27 7.44 -9.90
CA THR A 127 -27.13 8.07 -10.55
C THR A 127 -25.78 7.44 -10.16
N ILE A 128 -25.81 6.53 -9.19
CA ILE A 128 -24.63 5.79 -8.75
C ILE A 128 -24.87 4.30 -8.93
N GLU A 129 -24.01 3.67 -9.69
CA GLU A 129 -23.98 2.22 -9.81
C GLU A 129 -23.04 1.65 -8.73
N MET A 130 -23.54 0.69 -7.96
CA MET A 130 -22.78 0.06 -6.89
C MET A 130 -22.63 -1.41 -7.17
N LYS A 131 -21.40 -1.91 -7.11
CA LYS A 131 -21.08 -3.33 -7.25
C LYS A 131 -20.27 -3.80 -6.07
N ILE A 132 -20.59 -5.00 -5.57
CA ILE A 132 -19.87 -5.64 -4.49
C ILE A 132 -19.25 -6.91 -5.02
N GLY A 133 -17.97 -7.12 -4.75
CA GLY A 133 -17.27 -8.29 -5.20
C GLY A 133 -16.39 -8.89 -4.11
N LYS A 134 -16.06 -10.15 -4.30
CA LYS A 134 -15.13 -10.87 -3.45
C LYS A 134 -14.07 -11.51 -4.34
N LYS A 135 -12.81 -11.34 -3.98
CA LYS A 135 -11.71 -11.97 -4.69
C LYS A 135 -10.82 -12.69 -3.70
N VAL A 136 -10.67 -14.01 -3.89
CA VAL A 136 -9.73 -14.81 -3.10
C VAL A 136 -8.32 -14.52 -3.60
N PHE A 137 -7.39 -14.31 -2.69
CA PHE A 137 -6.00 -14.05 -3.05
C PHE A 137 -5.38 -15.28 -3.71
N THR A 138 -4.67 -15.07 -4.81
CA THR A 138 -3.90 -16.12 -5.50
C THR A 138 -2.46 -16.18 -5.03
N GLU A 139 -2.00 -15.15 -4.33
CA GLU A 139 -0.69 -15.05 -3.71
C GLU A 139 -0.90 -14.87 -2.21
N GLU A 140 0.20 -14.76 -1.46
CA GLU A 140 0.05 -14.43 -0.04
C GLU A 140 -0.59 -13.04 0.12
N ARG A 141 -1.25 -12.86 1.24
CA ARG A 141 -2.07 -11.68 1.54
C ARG A 141 -1.32 -10.36 1.30
N ASN A 142 -0.15 -10.21 1.90
CA ASN A 142 0.58 -8.94 1.84
C ASN A 142 1.06 -8.61 0.44
N ALA A 143 1.48 -9.61 -0.33
CA ALA A 143 1.84 -9.41 -1.74
C ALA A 143 0.65 -8.95 -2.57
N SER A 144 -0.53 -9.53 -2.31
CA SER A 144 -1.76 -9.16 -3.02
C SER A 144 -2.20 -7.73 -2.68
N ILE A 145 -2.11 -7.35 -1.40
CA ILE A 145 -2.44 -5.98 -0.97
C ILE A 145 -1.44 -4.98 -1.58
N PHE A 146 -0.16 -5.32 -1.57
CA PHE A 146 0.86 -4.47 -2.19
C PHE A 146 0.57 -4.26 -3.68
N GLY A 147 0.11 -5.30 -4.37
CA GLY A 147 -0.29 -5.20 -5.78
C GLY A 147 -1.40 -4.18 -6.01
N LEU A 148 -2.38 -4.11 -5.11
CA LEU A 148 -3.43 -3.09 -5.17
C LEU A 148 -2.87 -1.69 -4.96
N ILE A 149 -1.92 -1.54 -4.04
CA ILE A 149 -1.26 -0.25 -3.79
C ILE A 149 -0.48 0.19 -5.03
N GLN A 150 0.22 -0.72 -5.69
CA GLN A 150 0.93 -0.41 -6.93
C GLN A 150 0.00 0.04 -8.05
N GLN A 151 -1.25 -0.41 -8.04
CA GLN A 151 -2.26 0.00 -9.01
C GLN A 151 -2.91 1.34 -8.67
N GLY A 152 -2.59 1.93 -7.52
CA GLY A 152 -3.08 3.24 -7.14
C GLY A 152 -3.90 3.28 -5.86
N ALA A 153 -4.15 2.14 -5.23
CA ALA A 153 -4.86 2.12 -3.95
C ALA A 153 -3.97 2.66 -2.83
N PHE A 154 -4.59 3.23 -1.82
CA PHE A 154 -3.88 3.73 -0.65
C PHE A 154 -4.55 3.21 0.63
N LEU A 155 -3.78 3.19 1.71
CA LEU A 155 -4.24 2.72 3.00
C LEU A 155 -5.32 3.67 3.55
N SER A 156 -6.35 3.10 4.14
CA SER A 156 -7.49 3.84 4.65
C SER A 156 -7.86 3.32 6.04
N ASP A 157 -8.53 4.16 6.83
CA ASP A 157 -9.14 3.74 8.10
C ASP A 157 -10.48 3.02 7.89
N GLY A 158 -10.99 2.99 6.66
CA GLY A 158 -12.19 2.25 6.31
C GLY A 158 -13.50 2.94 6.63
N GLN A 159 -13.49 4.22 6.99
CA GLN A 159 -14.73 4.91 7.36
C GLN A 159 -15.79 4.85 6.27
N LEU A 160 -15.41 5.17 5.04
CA LEU A 160 -16.37 5.18 3.93
C LEU A 160 -16.87 3.76 3.63
N TYR A 161 -15.99 2.78 3.61
CA TYR A 161 -16.37 1.39 3.42
C TYR A 161 -17.38 0.96 4.49
N GLN A 162 -17.09 1.23 5.75
CA GLN A 162 -17.96 0.82 6.87
C GLN A 162 -19.30 1.50 6.82
N GLN A 163 -19.35 2.78 6.48
CA GLN A 163 -20.60 3.53 6.34
C GLN A 163 -21.49 2.92 5.28
N ILE A 164 -20.95 2.63 4.10
CA ILE A 164 -21.71 2.06 3.01
C ILE A 164 -22.12 0.63 3.33
N ASN A 165 -21.21 -0.16 3.85
CA ASN A 165 -21.46 -1.56 4.17
C ASN A 165 -22.56 -1.72 5.25
N SER A 166 -22.57 -0.85 6.24
CA SER A 166 -23.60 -0.89 7.29
C SER A 166 -25.00 -0.65 6.73
N ILE A 167 -25.13 0.20 5.72
CA ILE A 167 -26.41 0.46 5.07
C ILE A 167 -26.81 -0.72 4.19
N ILE A 168 -25.86 -1.32 3.46
CA ILE A 168 -26.11 -2.49 2.61
C ILE A 168 -26.60 -3.68 3.45
N GLU A 169 -25.99 -3.89 4.61
CA GLU A 169 -26.33 -5.01 5.51
C GLU A 169 -27.61 -4.79 6.31
N SER A 170 -28.09 -3.56 6.42
CA SER A 170 -29.34 -3.27 7.13
C SER A 170 -30.62 -3.56 6.25
#